data_c398d4f4e0baa7135bf0e3af9340740f
#
_entry.id   c398d4f4e0baa7135bf0e3af9340740f
#
_cell.length_a   1.000
_cell.length_b   1.000
_cell.length_c   1.000
_cell.angle_alpha   90.00
_cell.angle_beta   90.00
_cell.angle_gamma   90.00
#
_symmetry.space_group_name_H-M   'P 1'
#
loop_
_entity.id
_entity.type
_entity.pdbx_description
1 polymer ?
#
loop_
_entity_poly.entity_id
_entity_poly.type
_entity_poly.pdbx_seq_one_letter_code
_entity_poly.pdbx_strand_id
1 'polypeptide(L)'
;MPGKLLVVATPIGNLDDLSPRGRAALAGADLVACEDTRHTGRMLARLGIDKPLLSLHEHNERQRLPRLLADLEAGRVVALVSDAGTPLLSDPGFLLVREAAGRGVPVEAVPGPSAVLTALVVSALPPYPFTFAGFPPPKAGRRRSFFRRFASLDHTLVFFESPHRLAASLDDAVAELGDRPAALARELTKLHEEILRGTLEELRAAVAERGALKGEVVLVVAPAPPAG
;
A
#
# COMPACT_ATOMS: atom_id res chain seq x y z
N MET A 1 -3.61 11.10 -31.19
CA MET A 1 -3.97 11.57 -29.82
C MET A 1 -2.87 11.06 -28.88
N PRO A 2 -2.47 11.82 -27.86
CA PRO A 2 -1.53 11.28 -26.88
C PRO A 2 -2.12 10.02 -26.25
N GLY A 3 -1.25 9.11 -25.85
CA GLY A 3 -1.62 7.94 -25.09
C GLY A 3 -2.15 8.32 -23.70
N LYS A 4 -2.36 7.36 -22.85
CA LYS A 4 -2.78 7.61 -21.47
C LYS A 4 -2.10 6.68 -20.48
N LEU A 5 -1.91 7.19 -19.27
CA LEU A 5 -1.43 6.43 -18.14
C LEU A 5 -2.62 6.01 -17.27
N LEU A 6 -2.81 4.70 -17.10
CA LEU A 6 -3.82 4.13 -16.23
C LEU A 6 -3.15 3.67 -14.93
N VAL A 7 -3.49 4.28 -13.79
CA VAL A 7 -3.05 3.83 -12.47
C VAL A 7 -4.09 2.86 -11.92
N VAL A 8 -3.77 1.57 -11.95
CA VAL A 8 -4.75 0.51 -11.71
C VAL A 8 -4.48 -0.17 -10.36
N ALA A 9 -5.45 -0.10 -9.45
CA ALA A 9 -5.38 -0.85 -8.20
C ALA A 9 -5.58 -2.34 -8.46
N THR A 10 -4.73 -3.17 -7.82
CA THR A 10 -4.69 -4.63 -7.94
C THR A 10 -5.14 -5.31 -6.64
N PRO A 11 -5.52 -6.59 -6.68
CA PRO A 11 -5.90 -7.34 -5.48
C PRO A 11 -4.82 -7.33 -4.40
N ILE A 12 -5.25 -7.24 -3.14
CA ILE A 12 -4.35 -7.33 -1.96
C ILE A 12 -4.26 -8.75 -1.38
N GLY A 13 -4.97 -9.71 -1.99
CA GLY A 13 -4.96 -11.10 -1.55
C GLY A 13 -5.98 -11.96 -2.29
N ASN A 14 -7.17 -11.44 -2.56
CA ASN A 14 -8.23 -12.13 -3.28
C ASN A 14 -8.36 -11.59 -4.71
N LEU A 15 -8.17 -12.47 -5.70
CA LEU A 15 -8.22 -12.08 -7.12
C LEU A 15 -9.60 -11.53 -7.54
N ASP A 16 -10.67 -11.96 -6.86
CA ASP A 16 -12.02 -11.50 -7.14
C ASP A 16 -12.28 -10.04 -6.74
N ASP A 17 -11.37 -9.44 -5.96
CA ASP A 17 -11.42 -8.01 -5.63
C ASP A 17 -11.01 -7.11 -6.82
N LEU A 18 -10.43 -7.67 -7.88
CA LEU A 18 -10.14 -6.88 -9.08
C LEU A 18 -11.44 -6.44 -9.76
N SER A 19 -11.65 -5.13 -9.84
CA SER A 19 -12.85 -4.60 -10.48
C SER A 19 -12.93 -4.98 -11.97
N PRO A 20 -14.15 -5.13 -12.54
CA PRO A 20 -14.30 -5.37 -13.99
C PRO A 20 -13.61 -4.29 -14.82
N ARG A 21 -13.62 -3.03 -14.37
CA ARG A 21 -12.92 -1.91 -15.02
C ARG A 21 -11.40 -2.05 -14.92
N GLY A 22 -10.88 -2.55 -13.78
CA GLY A 22 -9.47 -2.86 -13.62
C GLY A 22 -9.01 -3.94 -14.58
N ARG A 23 -9.77 -5.03 -14.69
CA ARG A 23 -9.52 -6.08 -15.67
C ARG A 23 -9.53 -5.57 -17.10
N ALA A 24 -10.53 -4.77 -17.47
CA ALA A 24 -10.63 -4.18 -18.81
C ALA A 24 -9.46 -3.22 -19.10
N ALA A 25 -9.05 -2.40 -18.12
CA ALA A 25 -7.91 -1.49 -18.22
C ALA A 25 -6.60 -2.25 -18.48
N LEU A 26 -6.34 -3.33 -17.75
CA LEU A 26 -5.16 -4.19 -17.95
C LEU A 26 -5.20 -4.88 -19.31
N ALA A 27 -6.37 -5.40 -19.72
CA ALA A 27 -6.54 -6.05 -21.02
C ALA A 27 -6.42 -5.07 -22.19
N GLY A 28 -6.79 -3.80 -22.02
CA GLY A 28 -6.72 -2.76 -23.05
C GLY A 28 -5.38 -2.02 -23.11
N ALA A 29 -4.48 -2.21 -22.16
CA ALA A 29 -3.17 -1.57 -22.15
C ALA A 29 -2.23 -2.15 -23.21
N ASP A 30 -1.34 -1.32 -23.76
CA ASP A 30 -0.26 -1.75 -24.66
C ASP A 30 0.96 -2.26 -23.89
N LEU A 31 1.11 -1.82 -22.64
CA LEU A 31 2.22 -2.13 -21.76
C LEU A 31 1.74 -2.04 -20.30
N VAL A 32 2.18 -2.97 -19.46
CA VAL A 32 1.97 -2.91 -18.01
C VAL A 32 3.31 -2.65 -17.31
N ALA A 33 3.44 -1.48 -16.68
CA ALA A 33 4.54 -1.15 -15.79
C ALA A 33 4.22 -1.65 -14.38
N CYS A 34 5.08 -2.48 -13.78
CA CYS A 34 4.84 -3.17 -12.52
C CYS A 34 6.13 -3.34 -11.72
N GLU A 35 6.04 -3.52 -10.43
CA GLU A 35 7.20 -3.68 -9.56
C GLU A 35 7.92 -5.01 -9.81
N ASP A 36 7.24 -6.15 -9.62
CA ASP A 36 7.73 -7.48 -9.97
C ASP A 36 6.94 -8.07 -11.15
N THR A 37 7.64 -8.20 -12.30
CA THR A 37 7.05 -8.76 -13.53
C THR A 37 6.62 -10.22 -13.37
N ARG A 38 7.23 -10.97 -12.45
CA ARG A 38 6.85 -12.38 -12.18
C ARG A 38 5.56 -12.44 -11.38
N HIS A 39 5.39 -11.54 -10.39
CA HIS A 39 4.17 -11.44 -9.61
C HIS A 39 3.00 -11.01 -10.49
N THR A 40 3.14 -9.89 -11.16
CA THR A 40 2.12 -9.34 -12.08
C THR A 40 1.82 -10.31 -13.22
N GLY A 41 2.84 -10.95 -13.81
CA GLY A 41 2.64 -11.94 -14.88
C GLY A 41 1.78 -13.11 -14.44
N ARG A 42 1.97 -13.63 -13.23
CA ARG A 42 1.12 -14.71 -12.67
C ARG A 42 -0.32 -14.24 -12.46
N MET A 43 -0.52 -13.02 -11.98
CA MET A 43 -1.86 -12.44 -11.84
C MET A 43 -2.55 -12.31 -13.20
N LEU A 44 -1.90 -11.72 -14.18
CA LEU A 44 -2.46 -11.55 -15.53
C LEU A 44 -2.78 -12.89 -16.19
N ALA A 45 -1.90 -13.88 -16.07
CA ALA A 45 -2.14 -15.23 -16.61
C ALA A 45 -3.39 -15.89 -16.02
N ARG A 46 -3.62 -15.75 -14.70
CA ARG A 46 -4.86 -16.24 -14.06
C ARG A 46 -6.11 -15.51 -14.56
N LEU A 47 -5.98 -14.27 -15.00
CA LEU A 47 -7.07 -13.48 -15.58
C LEU A 47 -7.26 -13.74 -17.09
N GLY A 48 -6.40 -14.55 -17.70
CA GLY A 48 -6.39 -14.78 -19.16
C GLY A 48 -5.93 -13.54 -19.95
N ILE A 49 -5.08 -12.71 -19.36
CA ILE A 49 -4.55 -11.48 -19.97
C ILE A 49 -3.08 -11.71 -20.29
N ASP A 50 -2.71 -11.49 -21.58
CA ASP A 50 -1.31 -11.53 -22.03
C ASP A 50 -0.90 -10.14 -22.50
N LYS A 51 0.05 -9.52 -21.81
CA LYS A 51 0.55 -8.16 -22.07
C LYS A 51 2.04 -8.05 -21.84
N PRO A 52 2.75 -7.22 -22.62
CA PRO A 52 4.12 -6.86 -22.32
C PRO A 52 4.25 -6.26 -20.92
N LEU A 53 5.24 -6.71 -20.16
CA LEU A 53 5.54 -6.21 -18.82
C LEU A 53 6.84 -5.43 -18.82
N LEU A 54 6.89 -4.35 -18.07
CA LEU A 54 8.09 -3.56 -17.79
C LEU A 54 8.27 -3.40 -16.30
N SER A 55 9.41 -3.87 -15.77
CA SER A 55 9.74 -3.67 -14.36
C SER A 55 9.99 -2.20 -14.05
N LEU A 56 9.27 -1.67 -13.05
CA LEU A 56 9.36 -0.31 -12.52
C LEU A 56 9.37 -0.36 -10.98
N HIS A 57 10.53 -0.19 -10.37
CA HIS A 57 10.74 -0.19 -8.93
C HIS A 57 11.63 1.00 -8.51
N GLU A 58 11.74 1.31 -7.23
CA GLU A 58 12.48 2.48 -6.72
C GLU A 58 13.89 2.65 -7.31
N HIS A 59 14.61 1.54 -7.51
CA HIS A 59 15.99 1.58 -8.00
C HIS A 59 16.11 1.81 -9.51
N ASN A 60 15.06 1.56 -10.31
CA ASN A 60 15.12 1.71 -11.77
C ASN A 60 14.14 2.76 -12.32
N GLU A 61 13.26 3.34 -11.53
CA GLU A 61 12.21 4.26 -11.98
C GLU A 61 12.80 5.40 -12.83
N ARG A 62 13.86 6.06 -12.35
CA ARG A 62 14.52 7.14 -13.09
C ARG A 62 15.08 6.69 -14.44
N GLN A 63 15.59 5.47 -14.53
CA GLN A 63 16.14 4.90 -15.76
C GLN A 63 15.04 4.52 -16.76
N ARG A 64 13.90 4.03 -16.25
CA ARG A 64 12.75 3.59 -17.07
C ARG A 64 11.86 4.74 -17.54
N LEU A 65 11.86 5.84 -16.80
CA LEU A 65 11.01 7.00 -17.04
C LEU A 65 11.05 7.54 -18.47
N PRO A 66 12.22 7.79 -19.10
CA PRO A 66 12.26 8.31 -20.47
C PRO A 66 11.56 7.42 -21.50
N ARG A 67 11.71 6.09 -21.35
CA ARG A 67 11.06 5.11 -22.23
C ARG A 67 9.53 5.14 -22.07
N LEU A 68 9.05 5.11 -20.82
CA LEU A 68 7.62 5.12 -20.52
C LEU A 68 6.95 6.41 -21.01
N LEU A 69 7.61 7.55 -20.87
CA LEU A 69 7.13 8.82 -21.39
C LEU A 69 7.08 8.85 -22.92
N ALA A 70 8.10 8.32 -23.58
CA ALA A 70 8.11 8.19 -25.05
C ALA A 70 6.97 7.27 -25.53
N ASP A 71 6.72 6.15 -24.85
CA ASP A 71 5.59 5.27 -25.16
C ASP A 71 4.25 6.02 -25.08
N LEU A 72 4.04 6.80 -24.00
CA LEU A 72 2.85 7.61 -23.79
C LEU A 72 2.71 8.72 -24.85
N GLU A 73 3.79 9.43 -25.17
CA GLU A 73 3.80 10.48 -26.21
C GLU A 73 3.54 9.91 -27.62
N ALA A 74 3.94 8.65 -27.86
CA ALA A 74 3.65 7.92 -29.09
C ALA A 74 2.20 7.43 -29.19
N GLY A 75 1.34 7.75 -28.23
CA GLY A 75 -0.09 7.40 -28.26
C GLY A 75 -0.41 6.05 -27.61
N ARG A 76 0.56 5.40 -26.94
CA ARG A 76 0.34 4.11 -26.26
C ARG A 76 -0.40 4.27 -24.94
N VAL A 77 -1.17 3.25 -24.57
CA VAL A 77 -1.82 3.12 -23.26
C VAL A 77 -0.91 2.32 -22.35
N VAL A 78 -0.43 2.94 -21.27
CA VAL A 78 0.40 2.29 -20.26
C VAL A 78 -0.42 2.10 -18.98
N ALA A 79 -0.52 0.87 -18.47
CA ALA A 79 -1.06 0.60 -17.14
C ALA A 79 0.09 0.55 -16.13
N LEU A 80 -0.06 1.29 -15.02
CA LEU A 80 0.83 1.22 -13.86
C LEU A 80 0.12 0.45 -12.76
N VAL A 81 0.76 -0.60 -12.27
CA VAL A 81 0.30 -1.41 -11.13
C VAL A 81 1.41 -1.57 -10.10
N SER A 82 1.02 -1.76 -8.84
CA SER A 82 1.89 -2.30 -7.78
C SER A 82 1.68 -3.81 -7.63
N ASP A 83 2.51 -4.45 -6.82
CA ASP A 83 2.35 -5.89 -6.53
C ASP A 83 1.02 -6.18 -5.83
N ALA A 84 0.53 -5.23 -4.99
CA ALA A 84 -0.76 -5.36 -4.32
C ALA A 84 -1.36 -3.98 -4.00
N GLY A 85 -2.67 -3.83 -4.18
CA GLY A 85 -3.41 -2.64 -3.77
C GLY A 85 -3.32 -1.46 -4.73
N THR A 86 -3.41 -0.26 -4.16
CA THR A 86 -3.39 1.01 -4.90
C THR A 86 -1.95 1.47 -5.12
N PRO A 87 -1.47 1.61 -6.36
CA PRO A 87 -0.12 2.06 -6.65
C PRO A 87 0.21 3.41 -6.01
N LEU A 88 1.49 3.70 -5.83
CA LEU A 88 2.08 4.92 -5.23
C LEU A 88 1.98 5.01 -3.70
N LEU A 89 1.17 4.20 -3.06
CA LEU A 89 1.04 4.18 -1.60
C LEU A 89 2.09 3.27 -0.97
N SER A 90 3.29 3.76 -0.79
CA SER A 90 4.53 3.04 -0.43
C SER A 90 5.11 2.21 -1.57
N ASP A 91 4.72 2.51 -2.81
CA ASP A 91 5.09 1.82 -4.04
C ASP A 91 5.72 2.80 -5.05
N PRO A 92 6.49 2.31 -6.04
CA PRO A 92 7.05 3.11 -7.11
C PRO A 92 5.99 3.69 -8.05
N GLY A 93 6.39 4.63 -8.91
CA GLY A 93 5.55 5.19 -9.98
C GLY A 93 5.19 6.66 -9.80
N PHE A 94 5.52 7.27 -8.66
CA PHE A 94 5.23 8.70 -8.43
C PHE A 94 5.89 9.62 -9.47
N LEU A 95 7.15 9.34 -9.83
CA LEU A 95 7.85 10.13 -10.85
C LEU A 95 7.17 10.01 -12.21
N LEU A 96 6.73 8.80 -12.59
CA LEU A 96 6.03 8.59 -13.85
C LEU A 96 4.72 9.37 -13.90
N VAL A 97 3.91 9.29 -12.85
CA VAL A 97 2.62 10.03 -12.77
C VAL A 97 2.85 11.53 -12.84
N ARG A 98 3.82 12.05 -12.08
CA ARG A 98 4.14 13.47 -12.06
C ARG A 98 4.61 13.99 -13.42
N GLU A 99 5.53 13.29 -14.06
CA GLU A 99 6.11 13.70 -15.34
C GLU A 99 5.11 13.55 -16.49
N ALA A 100 4.29 12.48 -16.50
CA ALA A 100 3.21 12.30 -17.46
C ALA A 100 2.20 13.46 -17.38
N ALA A 101 1.72 13.77 -16.17
CA ALA A 101 0.81 14.88 -15.95
C ALA A 101 1.43 16.23 -16.35
N GLY A 102 2.70 16.47 -16.01
CA GLY A 102 3.43 17.69 -16.40
C GLY A 102 3.60 17.87 -17.91
N ARG A 103 3.52 16.79 -18.70
CA ARG A 103 3.55 16.80 -20.16
C ARG A 103 2.17 16.79 -20.81
N GLY A 104 1.09 16.92 -20.03
CA GLY A 104 -0.27 16.91 -20.53
C GLY A 104 -0.77 15.54 -21.01
N VAL A 105 -0.08 14.44 -20.62
CA VAL A 105 -0.57 13.08 -20.85
C VAL A 105 -1.72 12.82 -19.87
N PRO A 106 -2.89 12.36 -20.34
CA PRO A 106 -3.98 11.97 -19.46
C PRO A 106 -3.56 10.89 -18.46
N VAL A 107 -3.79 11.15 -17.18
CA VAL A 107 -3.56 10.19 -16.10
C VAL A 107 -4.93 9.83 -15.51
N GLU A 108 -5.32 8.57 -15.62
CA GLU A 108 -6.61 8.07 -15.14
C GLU A 108 -6.40 7.07 -14.01
N ALA A 109 -7.09 7.28 -12.89
CA ALA A 109 -7.15 6.28 -11.82
C ALA A 109 -8.25 5.25 -12.08
N VAL A 110 -7.90 3.98 -11.91
CA VAL A 110 -8.85 2.87 -11.87
C VAL A 110 -8.91 2.38 -10.43
N PRO A 111 -9.89 2.86 -9.63
CA PRO A 111 -9.98 2.54 -8.21
C PRO A 111 -10.25 1.05 -7.97
N GLY A 112 -9.79 0.57 -6.83
CA GLY A 112 -9.95 -0.82 -6.43
C GLY A 112 -9.43 -1.05 -5.01
N PRO A 113 -8.92 -2.25 -4.70
CA PRO A 113 -8.47 -2.63 -3.37
C PRO A 113 -7.40 -1.70 -2.79
N SER A 114 -7.49 -1.50 -1.47
CA SER A 114 -6.51 -0.73 -0.69
C SER A 114 -6.39 -1.32 0.70
N ALA A 115 -5.23 -1.83 1.07
CA ALA A 115 -5.00 -2.36 2.41
C ALA A 115 -5.18 -1.29 3.50
N VAL A 116 -4.86 -0.03 3.20
CA VAL A 116 -5.05 1.12 4.11
C VAL A 116 -6.52 1.29 4.45
N LEU A 117 -7.39 1.42 3.45
CA LEU A 117 -8.81 1.62 3.65
C LEU A 117 -9.49 0.37 4.22
N THR A 118 -9.10 -0.82 3.75
CA THR A 118 -9.65 -2.08 4.26
C THR A 118 -9.34 -2.24 5.76
N ALA A 119 -8.08 -2.02 6.17
CA ALA A 119 -7.71 -2.07 7.59
C ALA A 119 -8.46 -1.02 8.42
N LEU A 120 -8.58 0.21 7.91
CA LEU A 120 -9.25 1.31 8.58
C LEU A 120 -10.73 0.98 8.87
N VAL A 121 -11.48 0.49 7.88
CA VAL A 121 -12.92 0.21 8.06
C VAL A 121 -13.18 -1.00 8.96
N VAL A 122 -12.26 -1.97 9.03
CA VAL A 122 -12.42 -3.14 9.93
C VAL A 122 -11.78 -2.93 11.31
N SER A 123 -11.06 -1.82 11.53
CA SER A 123 -10.39 -1.54 12.80
C SER A 123 -11.34 -1.29 13.97
N ALA A 124 -12.55 -0.84 13.71
CA ALA A 124 -13.51 -0.29 14.68
C ALA A 124 -13.01 0.97 15.41
N LEU A 125 -12.06 1.71 14.80
CA LEU A 125 -11.57 3.01 15.26
C LEU A 125 -12.19 4.14 14.42
N PRO A 126 -12.15 5.42 14.87
CA PRO A 126 -12.68 6.53 14.10
C PRO A 126 -12.06 6.57 12.69
N PRO A 127 -12.85 6.50 11.61
CA PRO A 127 -12.29 6.35 10.26
C PRO A 127 -11.86 7.70 9.65
N TYR A 128 -12.18 8.83 10.27
CA TYR A 128 -11.82 10.17 9.79
C TYR A 128 -11.69 11.17 10.96
N PRO A 129 -10.78 12.13 10.85
CA PRO A 129 -9.69 12.14 9.91
C PRO A 129 -8.70 11.00 10.21
N PHE A 130 -7.89 10.62 9.22
CA PHE A 130 -6.81 9.65 9.43
C PHE A 130 -5.53 10.06 8.71
N THR A 131 -4.40 9.57 9.18
CA THR A 131 -3.09 9.72 8.54
C THR A 131 -2.52 8.35 8.20
N PHE A 132 -2.26 8.11 6.91
CA PHE A 132 -1.42 7.01 6.45
C PHE A 132 0.03 7.46 6.39
N ALA A 133 0.92 6.77 7.08
CA ALA A 133 2.32 7.16 7.19
C ALA A 133 3.31 6.15 6.57
N GLY A 134 2.81 5.09 5.91
CA GLY A 134 3.64 4.07 5.28
C GLY A 134 4.34 3.17 6.31
N PHE A 135 5.54 2.68 5.96
CA PHE A 135 6.33 1.80 6.82
C PHE A 135 7.20 2.58 7.80
N PRO A 136 7.14 2.27 9.11
CA PRO A 136 8.11 2.77 10.08
C PRO A 136 9.55 2.36 9.70
N PRO A 137 10.55 3.21 9.93
CA PRO A 137 11.95 2.91 9.63
C PRO A 137 12.45 1.66 10.36
N PRO A 138 13.33 0.84 9.74
CA PRO A 138 13.81 -0.40 10.36
C PRO A 138 14.71 -0.19 11.58
N LYS A 139 15.45 0.94 11.66
CA LYS A 139 16.34 1.25 12.78
C LYS A 139 15.58 1.84 13.96
N ALA A 140 15.70 1.26 15.16
CA ALA A 140 14.97 1.63 16.38
C ALA A 140 14.95 3.15 16.66
N GLY A 141 16.09 3.82 16.66
CA GLY A 141 16.12 5.27 16.93
C GLY A 141 15.35 6.10 15.90
N ARG A 142 15.42 5.73 14.60
CA ARG A 142 14.63 6.40 13.55
C ARG A 142 13.15 6.05 13.66
N ARG A 143 12.80 4.82 14.04
CA ARG A 143 11.44 4.36 14.21
C ARG A 143 10.75 5.06 15.38
N ARG A 144 11.44 5.23 16.52
CA ARG A 144 10.93 6.04 17.64
C ARG A 144 10.69 7.48 17.24
N SER A 145 11.68 8.12 16.59
CA SER A 145 11.50 9.49 16.09
C SER A 145 10.37 9.61 15.07
N PHE A 146 10.12 8.57 14.28
CA PHE A 146 9.01 8.50 13.34
C PHE A 146 7.66 8.47 14.09
N PHE A 147 7.47 7.56 15.05
CA PHE A 147 6.22 7.50 15.84
C PHE A 147 5.98 8.78 16.65
N ARG A 148 7.02 9.35 17.27
CA ARG A 148 6.92 10.60 18.03
C ARG A 148 6.31 11.75 17.24
N ARG A 149 6.53 11.80 15.91
CA ARG A 149 5.94 12.83 15.03
C ARG A 149 4.41 12.79 15.00
N PHE A 150 3.82 11.67 15.32
CA PHE A 150 2.37 11.45 15.31
C PHE A 150 1.76 11.40 16.71
N ALA A 151 2.58 11.57 17.77
CA ALA A 151 2.15 11.36 19.15
C ALA A 151 1.01 12.29 19.59
N SER A 152 0.95 13.52 19.05
CA SER A 152 -0.07 14.51 19.41
C SER A 152 -1.21 14.63 18.39
N LEU A 153 -1.24 13.79 17.36
CA LEU A 153 -2.29 13.89 16.36
C LEU A 153 -3.62 13.38 16.89
N ASP A 154 -4.66 14.17 16.72
CA ASP A 154 -6.04 13.95 17.17
C ASP A 154 -6.87 13.11 16.17
N HIS A 155 -6.22 12.32 15.35
CA HIS A 155 -6.85 11.47 14.34
C HIS A 155 -6.18 10.09 14.23
N THR A 156 -6.89 9.15 13.62
CA THR A 156 -6.44 7.76 13.48
C THR A 156 -5.18 7.67 12.63
N LEU A 157 -4.25 6.83 13.05
CA LEU A 157 -2.98 6.57 12.37
C LEU A 157 -3.02 5.19 11.72
N VAL A 158 -2.50 5.09 10.49
CA VAL A 158 -2.40 3.83 9.76
C VAL A 158 -0.96 3.63 9.30
N PHE A 159 -0.38 2.48 9.62
CA PHE A 159 0.98 2.11 9.28
C PHE A 159 1.01 0.74 8.61
N PHE A 160 1.82 0.58 7.58
CA PHE A 160 2.24 -0.74 7.14
C PHE A 160 3.37 -1.26 8.00
N GLU A 161 3.42 -2.56 8.26
CA GLU A 161 4.56 -3.15 8.95
C GLU A 161 4.89 -4.56 8.44
N SER A 162 6.16 -4.89 8.50
CA SER A 162 6.65 -6.23 8.24
C SER A 162 6.44 -7.14 9.46
N PRO A 163 5.94 -8.36 9.31
CA PRO A 163 5.75 -9.28 10.42
C PRO A 163 7.05 -9.55 11.20
N HIS A 164 8.21 -9.49 10.53
CA HIS A 164 9.53 -9.68 11.16
C HIS A 164 9.94 -8.52 12.08
N ARG A 165 9.36 -7.34 11.90
CA ARG A 165 9.67 -6.15 12.68
C ARG A 165 8.54 -5.75 13.63
N LEU A 166 7.39 -6.42 13.52
CA LEU A 166 6.16 -6.05 14.20
C LEU A 166 6.32 -5.93 15.73
N ALA A 167 6.95 -6.92 16.39
CA ALA A 167 7.17 -6.89 17.83
C ALA A 167 7.95 -5.63 18.25
N ALA A 168 9.09 -5.38 17.61
CA ALA A 168 9.91 -4.20 17.88
C ALA A 168 9.22 -2.87 17.51
N SER A 169 8.34 -2.90 16.50
CA SER A 169 7.54 -1.72 16.13
C SER A 169 6.46 -1.44 17.17
N LEU A 170 5.81 -2.47 17.73
CA LEU A 170 4.83 -2.29 18.80
C LEU A 170 5.48 -1.78 20.08
N ASP A 171 6.69 -2.28 20.46
CA ASP A 171 7.45 -1.73 21.59
C ASP A 171 7.71 -0.22 21.44
N ASP A 172 8.17 0.19 20.25
CA ASP A 172 8.45 1.60 19.99
C ASP A 172 7.17 2.44 19.84
N ALA A 173 6.07 1.87 19.31
CA ALA A 173 4.78 2.54 19.21
C ALA A 173 4.18 2.81 20.59
N VAL A 174 4.19 1.82 21.49
CA VAL A 174 3.76 1.99 22.91
C VAL A 174 4.57 3.10 23.59
N ALA A 175 5.90 3.06 23.44
CA ALA A 175 6.79 4.02 24.08
C ALA A 175 6.57 5.47 23.62
N GLU A 176 6.24 5.68 22.35
CA GLU A 176 6.19 7.03 21.74
C GLU A 176 4.75 7.55 21.56
N LEU A 177 3.77 6.67 21.35
CA LEU A 177 2.36 7.05 21.19
C LEU A 177 1.56 6.90 22.49
N GLY A 178 2.08 6.16 23.47
CA GLY A 178 1.35 5.73 24.65
C GLY A 178 0.42 4.54 24.36
N ASP A 179 -0.17 3.98 25.41
CA ASP A 179 -1.13 2.88 25.26
C ASP A 179 -2.49 3.41 24.79
N ARG A 180 -2.81 3.18 23.51
CA ARG A 180 -4.03 3.63 22.84
C ARG A 180 -4.79 2.44 22.28
N PRO A 181 -6.11 2.57 22.09
CA PRO A 181 -6.85 1.60 21.29
C PRO A 181 -6.20 1.44 19.91
N ALA A 182 -6.06 0.19 19.48
CA ALA A 182 -5.41 -0.14 18.22
C ALA A 182 -6.02 -1.39 17.59
N ALA A 183 -5.77 -1.60 16.30
CA ALA A 183 -6.12 -2.81 15.59
C ALA A 183 -4.94 -3.26 14.73
N LEU A 184 -4.70 -4.56 14.70
CA LEU A 184 -3.72 -5.21 13.84
C LEU A 184 -4.47 -6.04 12.81
N ALA A 185 -4.47 -5.59 11.56
CA ALA A 185 -5.04 -6.30 10.45
C ALA A 185 -3.94 -7.08 9.72
N ARG A 186 -4.09 -8.40 9.62
CA ARG A 186 -3.12 -9.30 9.02
C ARG A 186 -3.75 -10.09 7.89
N GLU A 187 -3.01 -10.27 6.77
CA GLU A 187 -3.42 -11.08 5.63
C GLU A 187 -4.83 -10.73 5.11
N LEU A 188 -5.14 -9.44 5.02
CA LEU A 188 -6.43 -8.93 4.56
C LEU A 188 -6.83 -9.55 3.22
N THR A 189 -8.08 -9.97 3.11
CA THR A 189 -8.72 -10.65 1.96
C THR A 189 -8.17 -12.04 1.64
N LYS A 190 -7.16 -12.54 2.40
CA LYS A 190 -6.56 -13.85 2.19
C LYS A 190 -7.19 -14.91 3.09
N LEU A 191 -6.86 -16.19 2.85
CA LEU A 191 -7.40 -17.33 3.62
C LEU A 191 -7.17 -17.23 5.13
N HIS A 192 -6.06 -16.58 5.54
CA HIS A 192 -5.68 -16.43 6.94
C HIS A 192 -5.86 -14.99 7.43
N GLU A 193 -6.87 -14.30 6.91
CA GLU A 193 -7.25 -12.97 7.38
C GLU A 193 -7.53 -12.98 8.88
N GLU A 194 -6.95 -12.04 9.59
CA GLU A 194 -7.13 -11.88 11.02
C GLU A 194 -7.12 -10.41 11.42
N ILE A 195 -8.06 -10.03 12.28
CA ILE A 195 -8.13 -8.68 12.84
C ILE A 195 -8.09 -8.79 14.37
N LEU A 196 -6.97 -8.40 14.97
CA LEU A 196 -6.83 -8.25 16.40
C LEU A 196 -7.17 -6.83 16.80
N ARG A 197 -7.99 -6.65 17.84
CA ARG A 197 -8.37 -5.35 18.40
C ARG A 197 -8.08 -5.33 19.88
N GLY A 198 -7.64 -4.21 20.40
CA GLY A 198 -7.29 -4.01 21.79
C GLY A 198 -6.56 -2.70 21.98
N THR A 199 -5.69 -2.61 22.97
CA THR A 199 -4.73 -1.51 23.12
C THR A 199 -3.39 -1.89 22.47
N LEU A 200 -2.51 -0.92 22.28
CA LEU A 200 -1.14 -1.20 21.78
C LEU A 200 -0.40 -2.19 22.67
N GLU A 201 -0.58 -2.10 24.00
CA GLU A 201 0.00 -3.04 24.98
C GLU A 201 -0.57 -4.45 24.82
N GLU A 202 -1.89 -4.58 24.67
CA GLU A 202 -2.55 -5.87 24.47
C GLU A 202 -2.10 -6.52 23.13
N LEU A 203 -2.01 -5.74 22.07
CA LEU A 203 -1.50 -6.23 20.79
C LEU A 203 -0.03 -6.64 20.87
N ARG A 204 0.79 -5.89 21.60
CA ARG A 204 2.18 -6.22 21.88
C ARG A 204 2.30 -7.58 22.60
N ALA A 205 1.51 -7.77 23.65
CA ALA A 205 1.48 -9.02 24.41
C ALA A 205 1.04 -10.20 23.51
N ALA A 206 -0.05 -10.04 22.77
CA ALA A 206 -0.56 -11.07 21.87
C ALA A 206 0.44 -11.47 20.76
N VAL A 207 1.20 -10.51 20.22
CA VAL A 207 2.25 -10.78 19.23
C VAL A 207 3.44 -11.49 19.87
N ALA A 208 3.82 -11.14 21.10
CA ALA A 208 4.91 -11.79 21.83
C ALA A 208 4.59 -13.28 22.13
N GLU A 209 3.36 -13.59 22.51
CA GLU A 209 2.91 -14.97 22.78
C GLU A 209 2.90 -15.85 21.53
N ARG A 210 2.58 -15.27 20.38
CA ARG A 210 2.46 -16.03 19.10
C ARG A 210 3.81 -16.28 18.42
N GLY A 211 4.84 -15.55 18.80
CA GLY A 211 6.16 -15.64 18.17
C GLY A 211 6.17 -15.08 16.74
N ALA A 212 6.90 -15.74 15.84
CA ALA A 212 7.09 -15.25 14.47
C ALA A 212 5.79 -15.31 13.65
N LEU A 213 5.21 -14.17 13.37
CA LEU A 213 4.09 -14.03 12.45
C LEU A 213 4.57 -14.05 10.99
N LYS A 214 3.66 -14.41 10.09
CA LYS A 214 3.89 -14.37 8.63
C LYS A 214 2.80 -13.53 7.97
N GLY A 215 3.09 -13.08 6.76
CA GLY A 215 2.14 -12.36 5.92
C GLY A 215 2.32 -10.84 5.98
N GLU A 216 1.31 -10.10 5.57
CA GLU A 216 1.29 -8.64 5.51
C GLU A 216 0.47 -8.09 6.66
N VAL A 217 0.91 -6.96 7.20
CA VAL A 217 0.34 -6.39 8.42
C VAL A 217 0.08 -4.89 8.23
N VAL A 218 -1.11 -4.47 8.66
CA VAL A 218 -1.48 -3.06 8.81
C VAL A 218 -1.81 -2.80 10.28
N LEU A 219 -1.13 -1.84 10.88
CA LEU A 219 -1.41 -1.35 12.23
C LEU A 219 -2.24 -0.07 12.14
N VAL A 220 -3.38 -0.07 12.82
CA VAL A 220 -4.26 1.10 12.96
C VAL A 220 -4.28 1.50 14.43
N VAL A 221 -4.04 2.78 14.73
CA VAL A 221 -3.95 3.31 16.11
C VAL A 221 -4.91 4.48 16.27
N ALA A 222 -5.64 4.49 17.36
CA ALA A 222 -6.59 5.56 17.68
C ALA A 222 -5.93 6.94 17.79
N PRO A 223 -6.71 8.03 17.69
CA PRO A 223 -6.25 9.40 17.94
C PRO A 223 -5.54 9.55 19.28
N ALA A 224 -4.72 10.59 19.40
CA ALA A 224 -4.25 11.01 20.72
C ALA A 224 -5.45 11.31 21.64
N PRO A 225 -5.38 10.98 22.94
CA PRO A 225 -6.39 11.44 23.87
C PRO A 225 -6.43 12.97 23.87
N PRO A 226 -7.60 13.60 24.08
CA PRO A 226 -7.69 15.04 24.18
C PRO A 226 -6.72 15.54 25.26
N ALA A 227 -6.05 16.65 24.97
CA ALA A 227 -5.25 17.33 25.99
C ALA A 227 -6.19 17.73 27.14
N GLY A 228 -5.94 17.19 28.35
CA GLY A 228 -6.72 17.49 29.53
C GLY A 228 -6.54 18.95 29.97
#